data_739f0e55f970688f20b7dbda90b0f973
#
_entry.id   739f0e55f970688f20b7dbda90b0f973
#
_cell.length_a   1.000
_cell.length_b   1.000
_cell.length_c   1.000
_cell.angle_alpha   90.00
_cell.angle_beta   90.00
_cell.angle_gamma   90.00
#
_symmetry.space_group_name_H-M   'P 1'
#
loop_
_entity.id
_entity.type
_entity.pdbx_description
1 polymer ?
#
loop_
_entity_poly.entity_id
_entity_poly.type
_entity_poly.pdbx_seq_one_letter_code
_entity_poly.pdbx_strand_id
1 'polypeptide(L)'
;MLAIDIETFDPNLHTLGDGSIRHDGEILCVGIYDGTAFNWYGPEDLELRDRLSSDEPKIFHNGIYDLSWLVCGYNMKVNGVIHDTMTRMTFIDEYADLDLDSCCKYFKLSGKNKNDTIEAWYNAHAKANGWKGNLWKHAKDIWWNAEGRAQMIKYNKQDCIATYNLFKAQEPYMQKFEEPYNVECSLYPLIIQMKKVGVRIDEDKLNELREKISSDLQQAEDQFYKEYGLTSSVIASPKQLTIALNNLGIHSPIKTAKGAESWTADALDRIQHPIVDLIKAIKNYNSLLNKYLEGALAKSIVNGRIHCTFSPNKREDGGTITGRFASSKPNLQNIPARDEKHGQKTYGQEMRSLFLPEHGCMIGAFDYSQIEYLLLAHYAVGVQADWFRAQANAGVDFHSVAQTATGIPSRDIVKRLNYGIIYGMGVKKMTNINITLFEKLAAAEGLDVDTFANNTFNQYHARLPVIKDTMQHIQNVAKMQGYVIGLGGRWHRKPRVKYDPATGKLNDFLYKMTNYLIQGSAAEVLKNGMYEALKAGVFNVLTPHLTVHDEIVVSIPYNKEGTEAAMELQSIMNNSFKDRLLVPMKSCAEVGPNWGYWSDDIWEEMKQGIYTRGGI
;
A
#
# COMPACT_ATOMS: atom_id res chain seq x y z
N MET A 1 9.59 -27.34 14.42
CA MET A 1 8.78 -26.15 14.08
C MET A 1 8.71 -25.26 15.31
N LEU A 2 9.08 -24.00 15.20
CA LEU A 2 9.32 -23.09 16.32
C LEU A 2 8.33 -21.92 16.25
N ALA A 3 7.45 -21.77 17.21
CA ALA A 3 6.66 -20.55 17.40
C ALA A 3 7.49 -19.53 18.17
N ILE A 4 7.64 -18.35 17.63
CA ILE A 4 8.56 -17.30 18.11
C ILE A 4 7.76 -16.02 18.31
N ASP A 5 8.06 -15.34 19.41
CA ASP A 5 7.52 -14.03 19.76
C ASP A 5 8.56 -13.23 20.52
N ILE A 6 8.63 -11.91 20.30
CA ILE A 6 9.60 -11.03 20.96
C ILE A 6 8.91 -9.99 21.81
N GLU A 7 9.51 -9.68 22.96
CA GLU A 7 9.14 -8.51 23.75
C GLU A 7 10.18 -7.42 23.58
N THR A 8 9.72 -6.19 23.33
CA THR A 8 10.61 -5.07 23.05
C THR A 8 10.29 -3.85 23.92
N PHE A 9 11.31 -3.04 24.13
CA PHE A 9 11.15 -1.65 24.47
C PHE A 9 11.28 -0.84 23.17
N ASP A 10 10.18 -0.24 22.71
CA ASP A 10 10.13 0.52 21.45
C ASP A 10 9.35 1.83 21.64
N PRO A 11 10.02 2.89 22.17
CA PRO A 11 9.34 4.10 22.62
C PRO A 11 8.69 4.90 21.50
N ASN A 12 9.17 4.77 20.27
CA ASN A 12 8.71 5.53 19.11
C ASN A 12 7.86 4.71 18.12
N LEU A 13 7.48 3.47 18.47
CA LEU A 13 6.74 2.55 17.59
C LEU A 13 5.52 3.20 16.92
N HIS A 14 4.69 3.90 17.68
CA HIS A 14 3.45 4.49 17.15
C HIS A 14 3.67 5.70 16.25
N THR A 15 4.79 6.40 16.43
CA THR A 15 5.10 7.65 15.70
C THR A 15 5.98 7.42 14.48
N LEU A 16 7.09 6.69 14.66
CA LEU A 16 8.13 6.51 13.65
C LEU A 16 8.22 5.06 13.11
N GLY A 17 7.36 4.14 13.59
CA GLY A 17 7.48 2.71 13.31
C GLY A 17 8.46 2.04 14.25
N ASP A 18 8.77 0.74 14.00
CA ASP A 18 9.68 0.00 14.87
C ASP A 18 11.10 0.59 14.85
N GLY A 19 11.75 0.50 16.00
CA GLY A 19 13.06 1.09 16.26
C GLY A 19 14.25 0.24 15.79
N SER A 20 14.01 -0.87 15.11
CA SER A 20 15.03 -1.84 14.74
C SER A 20 16.18 -1.26 13.92
N ILE A 21 15.90 -0.32 13.02
CA ILE A 21 16.90 0.38 12.19
C ILE A 21 17.46 1.61 12.91
N ARG A 22 16.63 2.34 13.65
CA ARG A 22 17.05 3.55 14.37
C ARG A 22 17.85 3.26 15.61
N HIS A 23 17.75 2.02 16.13
CA HIS A 23 18.37 1.59 17.39
C HIS A 23 17.96 2.46 18.60
N ASP A 24 16.70 2.97 18.60
CA ASP A 24 16.12 3.75 19.68
C ASP A 24 15.24 2.92 20.63
N GLY A 25 15.33 1.61 20.51
CA GLY A 25 14.71 0.60 21.34
C GLY A 25 15.60 -0.64 21.47
N GLU A 26 15.08 -1.71 22.07
CA GLU A 26 15.81 -2.97 22.27
C GLU A 26 14.86 -4.17 22.39
N ILE A 27 15.36 -5.37 22.05
CA ILE A 27 14.69 -6.63 22.42
C ILE A 27 14.95 -6.89 23.90
N LEU A 28 13.89 -7.14 24.67
CA LEU A 28 13.95 -7.52 26.07
C LEU A 28 14.08 -9.04 26.23
N CYS A 29 13.27 -9.81 25.50
CA CYS A 29 13.43 -11.25 25.37
C CYS A 29 12.84 -11.78 24.07
N VAL A 30 13.31 -12.98 23.70
CA VAL A 30 12.78 -13.79 22.60
C VAL A 30 12.27 -15.10 23.16
N GLY A 31 10.99 -15.38 23.01
CA GLY A 31 10.39 -16.66 23.37
C GLY A 31 10.38 -17.62 22.19
N ILE A 32 10.64 -18.88 22.47
CA ILE A 32 10.53 -19.98 21.51
C ILE A 32 9.74 -21.13 22.15
N TYR A 33 8.67 -21.56 21.46
CA TYR A 33 7.90 -22.75 21.82
C TYR A 33 7.95 -23.76 20.67
N ASP A 34 8.42 -24.98 20.93
CA ASP A 34 8.62 -26.04 19.94
C ASP A 34 7.43 -27.03 19.83
N GLY A 35 6.36 -26.76 20.56
CA GLY A 35 5.19 -27.63 20.68
C GLY A 35 5.20 -28.50 21.95
N THR A 36 6.31 -28.53 22.69
CA THR A 36 6.46 -29.27 23.95
C THR A 36 7.03 -28.41 25.06
N ALA A 37 8.10 -27.69 24.79
CA ALA A 37 8.83 -26.87 25.76
C ALA A 37 8.88 -25.40 25.31
N PHE A 38 8.80 -24.51 26.28
CA PHE A 38 9.03 -23.09 26.12
C PHE A 38 10.38 -22.69 26.72
N ASN A 39 11.18 -22.00 25.93
CA ASN A 39 12.42 -21.37 26.37
C ASN A 39 12.37 -19.89 26.03
N TRP A 40 13.01 -19.06 26.82
CA TRP A 40 13.22 -17.66 26.53
C TRP A 40 14.72 -17.33 26.56
N TYR A 41 15.11 -16.36 25.73
CA TYR A 41 16.49 -15.98 25.48
C TYR A 41 16.65 -14.47 25.52
N GLY A 42 17.82 -14.01 25.97
CA GLY A 42 18.28 -12.65 25.68
C GLY A 42 18.75 -12.53 24.23
N PRO A 43 18.79 -11.31 23.68
CA PRO A 43 19.19 -11.12 22.26
C PRO A 43 20.66 -11.50 21.99
N GLU A 44 21.51 -11.63 23.01
CA GLU A 44 22.92 -12.00 22.87
C GLU A 44 23.17 -13.51 23.03
N ASP A 45 22.14 -14.29 23.36
CA ASP A 45 22.28 -15.73 23.57
C ASP A 45 22.68 -16.47 22.29
N LEU A 46 23.75 -17.27 22.35
CA LEU A 46 24.23 -18.04 21.19
C LEU A 46 23.24 -19.12 20.79
N GLU A 47 22.60 -19.79 21.78
CA GLU A 47 21.58 -20.80 21.50
C GLU A 47 20.41 -20.22 20.72
N LEU A 48 19.99 -18.98 21.01
CA LEU A 48 18.98 -18.29 20.20
C LEU A 48 19.39 -18.19 18.74
N ARG A 49 20.65 -17.78 18.47
CA ARG A 49 21.18 -17.64 17.12
C ARG A 49 21.22 -18.97 16.38
N ASP A 50 21.59 -20.05 17.05
CA ASP A 50 21.59 -21.41 16.50
C ASP A 50 20.17 -21.87 16.17
N ARG A 51 19.20 -21.65 17.08
CA ARG A 51 17.79 -21.99 16.88
C ARG A 51 17.18 -21.21 15.71
N LEU A 52 17.46 -19.92 15.58
CA LEU A 52 16.96 -19.08 14.49
C LEU A 52 17.59 -19.45 13.14
N SER A 53 18.88 -19.79 13.10
CA SER A 53 19.59 -20.16 11.89
C SER A 53 19.36 -21.61 11.43
N SER A 54 18.68 -22.43 12.23
CA SER A 54 18.30 -23.79 11.84
C SER A 54 17.29 -23.78 10.69
N ASP A 55 17.22 -24.89 9.93
CA ASP A 55 16.26 -25.06 8.83
C ASP A 55 14.84 -25.43 9.31
N GLU A 56 14.61 -25.53 10.62
CA GLU A 56 13.28 -25.74 11.16
C GLU A 56 12.33 -24.59 10.75
N PRO A 57 11.08 -24.89 10.34
CA PRO A 57 10.09 -23.86 10.08
C PRO A 57 9.83 -22.99 11.31
N LYS A 58 9.73 -21.67 11.12
CA LYS A 58 9.40 -20.68 12.14
C LYS A 58 7.98 -20.18 11.95
N ILE A 59 7.27 -20.02 13.05
CA ILE A 59 5.90 -19.52 13.09
C ILE A 59 5.88 -18.22 13.87
N PHE A 60 5.31 -17.19 13.28
CA PHE A 60 5.09 -15.89 13.89
C PHE A 60 3.60 -15.51 13.86
N HIS A 61 3.25 -14.50 14.61
CA HIS A 61 2.01 -13.75 14.43
C HIS A 61 2.34 -12.29 14.17
N ASN A 62 2.16 -11.79 12.94
CA ASN A 62 2.64 -10.50 12.47
C ASN A 62 4.19 -10.43 12.42
N GLY A 63 4.80 -11.47 11.90
CA GLY A 63 6.24 -11.70 11.93
C GLY A 63 7.12 -10.63 11.25
N ILE A 64 6.53 -9.68 10.51
CA ILE A 64 7.26 -8.50 9.99
C ILE A 64 7.90 -7.71 11.13
N TYR A 65 7.21 -7.57 12.26
CA TYR A 65 7.73 -6.88 13.43
C TYR A 65 8.93 -7.63 14.04
N ASP A 66 8.73 -8.91 14.35
CA ASP A 66 9.76 -9.75 14.96
C ASP A 66 10.99 -9.86 14.08
N LEU A 67 10.80 -10.15 12.79
CA LEU A 67 11.88 -10.27 11.82
C LEU A 67 12.62 -8.94 11.62
N SER A 68 11.93 -7.80 11.70
CA SER A 68 12.59 -6.50 11.66
C SER A 68 13.59 -6.35 12.81
N TRP A 69 13.18 -6.68 14.03
CA TRP A 69 14.08 -6.61 15.18
C TRP A 69 15.20 -7.65 15.12
N LEU A 70 14.87 -8.91 14.85
CA LEU A 70 15.87 -10.00 14.80
C LEU A 70 16.90 -9.77 13.68
N VAL A 71 16.44 -9.45 12.46
CA VAL A 71 17.32 -9.37 11.27
C VAL A 71 17.91 -7.97 11.07
N CYS A 72 17.11 -6.91 11.18
CA CYS A 72 17.60 -5.55 10.96
C CYS A 72 18.27 -4.98 12.21
N GLY A 73 17.66 -5.17 13.39
CA GLY A 73 18.16 -4.63 14.65
C GLY A 73 19.38 -5.37 15.18
N TYR A 74 19.32 -6.71 15.20
CA TYR A 74 20.36 -7.55 15.83
C TYR A 74 21.18 -8.38 14.83
N ASN A 75 20.97 -8.19 13.53
CA ASN A 75 21.68 -8.88 12.46
C ASN A 75 21.70 -10.41 12.61
N MET A 76 20.59 -10.97 13.10
CA MET A 76 20.43 -12.41 13.26
C MET A 76 20.07 -13.05 11.91
N LYS A 77 20.58 -14.25 11.67
CA LYS A 77 20.19 -15.07 10.53
C LYS A 77 18.94 -15.89 10.92
N VAL A 78 17.87 -15.77 10.14
CA VAL A 78 16.64 -16.55 10.32
C VAL A 78 16.46 -17.41 9.08
N ASN A 79 16.65 -18.72 9.23
CA ASN A 79 16.51 -19.70 8.16
C ASN A 79 15.23 -20.53 8.33
N GLY A 80 14.96 -21.38 7.34
CA GLY A 80 13.79 -22.22 7.26
C GLY A 80 12.58 -21.45 6.72
N VAL A 81 11.48 -22.17 6.55
CA VAL A 81 10.22 -21.59 6.08
C VAL A 81 9.64 -20.69 7.17
N ILE A 82 9.28 -19.48 6.80
CA ILE A 82 8.63 -18.52 7.69
C ILE A 82 7.13 -18.62 7.48
N HIS A 83 6.41 -18.99 8.54
CA HIS A 83 4.95 -18.99 8.59
C HIS A 83 4.45 -17.82 9.44
N ASP A 84 3.29 -17.28 9.04
CA ASP A 84 2.65 -16.20 9.78
C ASP A 84 1.15 -16.48 9.93
N THR A 85 0.70 -16.60 11.19
CA THR A 85 -0.70 -16.93 11.50
C THR A 85 -1.66 -15.78 11.20
N MET A 86 -1.18 -14.53 11.21
CA MET A 86 -1.94 -13.37 10.75
C MET A 86 -2.17 -13.42 9.23
N THR A 87 -1.12 -13.74 8.46
CA THR A 87 -1.23 -13.93 7.01
C THR A 87 -2.19 -15.08 6.68
N ARG A 88 -2.09 -16.23 7.36
CA ARG A 88 -3.06 -17.33 7.20
C ARG A 88 -4.49 -16.88 7.45
N MET A 89 -4.72 -16.05 8.47
CA MET A 89 -6.06 -15.54 8.76
C MET A 89 -6.63 -14.74 7.60
N THR A 90 -5.83 -13.96 6.87
CA THR A 90 -6.29 -13.21 5.69
C THR A 90 -6.71 -14.10 4.52
N PHE A 91 -6.21 -15.33 4.43
CA PHE A 91 -6.68 -16.34 3.48
C PHE A 91 -7.96 -17.02 3.95
N ILE A 92 -8.12 -17.23 5.25
CA ILE A 92 -9.28 -17.91 5.85
C ILE A 92 -10.50 -16.97 5.89
N ASP A 93 -10.32 -15.74 6.37
CA ASP A 93 -11.35 -14.68 6.41
C ASP A 93 -10.68 -13.28 6.42
N GLU A 94 -10.64 -12.60 5.27
CA GLU A 94 -10.06 -11.27 5.12
C GLU A 94 -10.83 -10.16 5.85
N TYR A 95 -11.99 -10.46 6.42
CA TYR A 95 -12.81 -9.55 7.22
C TYR A 95 -12.68 -9.79 8.72
N ALA A 96 -11.87 -10.77 9.14
CA ALA A 96 -11.63 -11.01 10.55
C ALA A 96 -10.71 -9.93 11.15
N ASP A 97 -10.82 -9.76 12.46
CA ASP A 97 -9.82 -9.03 13.23
C ASP A 97 -8.55 -9.87 13.29
N LEU A 98 -7.39 -9.23 13.12
CA LEU A 98 -6.12 -9.92 12.88
C LEU A 98 -5.21 -9.96 14.10
N ASP A 99 -5.58 -9.38 15.24
CA ASP A 99 -4.82 -9.56 16.47
C ASP A 99 -4.89 -11.02 16.96
N LEU A 100 -3.84 -11.45 17.67
CA LEU A 100 -3.68 -12.85 18.09
C LEU A 100 -4.87 -13.36 18.90
N ASP A 101 -5.39 -12.54 19.81
CA ASP A 101 -6.49 -12.88 20.69
C ASP A 101 -7.80 -13.08 19.92
N SER A 102 -8.10 -12.20 18.97
CA SER A 102 -9.27 -12.29 18.08
C SER A 102 -9.17 -13.51 17.16
N CYS A 103 -7.97 -13.78 16.60
CA CYS A 103 -7.73 -14.98 15.82
C CYS A 103 -7.92 -16.26 16.65
N CYS A 104 -7.41 -16.31 17.87
CA CYS A 104 -7.61 -17.45 18.77
C CYS A 104 -9.10 -17.65 19.09
N LYS A 105 -9.85 -16.60 19.39
CA LYS A 105 -11.29 -16.65 19.62
C LYS A 105 -12.07 -17.15 18.41
N TYR A 106 -11.67 -16.76 17.21
CA TYR A 106 -12.29 -17.24 15.97
C TYR A 106 -12.25 -18.77 15.87
N PHE A 107 -11.14 -19.38 16.26
CA PHE A 107 -10.94 -20.85 16.31
C PHE A 107 -11.34 -21.50 17.63
N LYS A 108 -11.99 -20.76 18.55
CA LYS A 108 -12.40 -21.26 19.87
C LYS A 108 -11.24 -21.82 20.70
N LEU A 109 -10.04 -21.28 20.49
CA LEU A 109 -8.88 -21.59 21.33
C LEU A 109 -8.96 -20.82 22.64
N SER A 110 -8.31 -21.36 23.68
CA SER A 110 -8.20 -20.68 24.98
C SER A 110 -7.49 -19.34 24.79
N GLY A 111 -8.21 -18.25 24.96
CA GLY A 111 -7.64 -16.89 24.96
C GLY A 111 -6.90 -16.60 26.28
N LYS A 112 -6.25 -15.44 26.33
CA LYS A 112 -5.59 -14.94 27.55
C LYS A 112 -6.61 -14.78 28.68
N ASN A 113 -6.24 -15.20 29.90
CA ASN A 113 -7.04 -14.91 31.07
C ASN A 113 -6.88 -13.42 31.43
N LYS A 114 -7.93 -12.62 31.25
CA LYS A 114 -7.89 -11.16 31.46
C LYS A 114 -7.41 -10.71 32.84
N ASN A 115 -7.55 -11.57 33.87
CA ASN A 115 -7.14 -11.25 35.23
C ASN A 115 -5.68 -11.62 35.54
N ASP A 116 -4.99 -12.32 34.63
CA ASP A 116 -3.63 -12.81 34.79
C ASP A 116 -2.76 -12.33 33.61
N THR A 117 -2.87 -11.05 33.32
CA THR A 117 -2.16 -10.38 32.23
C THR A 117 -1.11 -9.43 32.80
N ILE A 118 -0.11 -9.12 31.98
CA ILE A 118 0.89 -8.10 32.30
C ILE A 118 0.23 -6.72 32.52
N GLU A 119 -0.89 -6.43 31.84
CA GLU A 119 -1.66 -5.20 32.05
C GLU A 119 -2.26 -5.15 33.46
N ALA A 120 -2.79 -6.26 33.96
CA ALA A 120 -3.33 -6.33 35.31
C ALA A 120 -2.24 -6.08 36.34
N TRP A 121 -1.08 -6.71 36.17
CA TRP A 121 0.10 -6.47 37.01
C TRP A 121 0.56 -5.00 36.93
N TYR A 122 0.72 -4.46 35.73
CA TYR A 122 1.09 -3.06 35.48
C TYR A 122 0.14 -2.09 36.22
N ASN A 123 -1.16 -2.28 36.04
CA ASN A 123 -2.18 -1.40 36.63
C ASN A 123 -2.13 -1.42 38.17
N ALA A 124 -1.80 -2.57 38.79
CA ALA A 124 -1.64 -2.71 40.23
C ALA A 124 -0.39 -1.96 40.73
N HIS A 125 0.68 -1.91 39.94
CA HIS A 125 1.98 -1.39 40.35
C HIS A 125 2.31 0.02 39.83
N ALA A 126 1.62 0.49 38.77
CA ALA A 126 1.93 1.74 38.09
C ALA A 126 1.95 2.96 39.00
N LYS A 127 0.97 3.05 39.92
CA LYS A 127 0.87 4.18 40.86
C LYS A 127 2.05 4.21 41.86
N ALA A 128 2.44 3.06 42.36
CA ALA A 128 3.54 2.95 43.33
C ALA A 128 4.90 3.29 42.70
N ASN A 129 5.06 2.97 41.39
CA ASN A 129 6.30 3.23 40.66
C ASN A 129 6.28 4.57 39.89
N GLY A 130 5.21 5.38 39.99
CA GLY A 130 5.10 6.66 39.29
C GLY A 130 4.91 6.53 37.78
N TRP A 131 4.58 5.33 37.26
CA TRP A 131 4.39 5.07 35.84
C TRP A 131 3.08 5.70 35.33
N LYS A 132 3.12 6.35 34.17
CA LYS A 132 1.97 7.01 33.55
C LYS A 132 1.81 6.57 32.11
N GLY A 133 0.56 6.35 31.69
CA GLY A 133 0.20 6.00 30.32
C GLY A 133 0.20 4.48 30.08
N ASN A 134 0.58 4.08 28.88
CA ASN A 134 0.53 2.69 28.44
C ASN A 134 1.76 1.93 28.99
N LEU A 135 1.59 0.66 29.33
CA LEU A 135 2.62 -0.21 29.89
C LEU A 135 3.88 -0.31 29.02
N TRP A 136 3.74 -0.28 27.69
CA TRP A 136 4.86 -0.44 26.76
C TRP A 136 5.84 0.75 26.77
N LYS A 137 5.41 1.91 27.25
CA LYS A 137 6.33 3.03 27.54
C LYS A 137 7.28 2.74 28.69
N HIS A 138 6.90 1.81 29.54
CA HIS A 138 7.64 1.39 30.72
C HIS A 138 8.16 -0.05 30.61
N ALA A 139 8.14 -0.64 29.40
CA ALA A 139 8.56 -2.03 29.19
C ALA A 139 9.96 -2.29 29.74
N LYS A 140 10.88 -1.35 29.56
CA LYS A 140 12.24 -1.43 30.11
C LYS A 140 12.27 -1.39 31.65
N ASP A 141 11.51 -0.49 32.26
CA ASP A 141 11.42 -0.41 33.74
C ASP A 141 10.80 -1.69 34.31
N ILE A 142 9.77 -2.23 33.66
CA ILE A 142 9.12 -3.50 34.01
C ILE A 142 10.11 -4.64 33.89
N TRP A 143 10.90 -4.69 32.82
CA TRP A 143 11.91 -5.72 32.59
C TRP A 143 13.00 -5.77 33.69
N TRP A 144 13.44 -4.61 34.17
CA TRP A 144 14.43 -4.52 35.23
C TRP A 144 13.87 -4.79 36.64
N ASN A 145 12.56 -4.80 36.80
CA ASN A 145 11.90 -5.29 37.99
C ASN A 145 11.77 -6.81 37.92
N ALA A 146 12.26 -7.54 38.94
CA ALA A 146 12.30 -9.00 38.92
C ALA A 146 10.92 -9.66 38.78
N GLU A 147 9.91 -9.12 39.46
CA GLU A 147 8.52 -9.59 39.34
C GLU A 147 7.91 -9.21 38.00
N GLY A 148 8.12 -7.97 37.55
CA GLY A 148 7.69 -7.47 36.24
C GLY A 148 8.28 -8.31 35.09
N ARG A 149 9.57 -8.64 35.16
CA ARG A 149 10.23 -9.52 34.19
C ARG A 149 9.59 -10.92 34.16
N ALA A 150 9.29 -11.49 35.34
CA ALA A 150 8.61 -12.78 35.39
C ALA A 150 7.22 -12.74 34.73
N GLN A 151 6.46 -11.64 34.89
CA GLN A 151 5.18 -11.45 34.23
C GLN A 151 5.36 -11.28 32.71
N MET A 152 6.37 -10.55 32.26
CA MET A 152 6.66 -10.36 30.82
C MET A 152 7.04 -11.68 30.15
N ILE A 153 7.90 -12.50 30.78
CA ILE A 153 8.25 -13.83 30.28
C ILE A 153 7.01 -14.75 30.26
N LYS A 154 6.13 -14.66 31.26
CA LYS A 154 4.88 -15.42 31.28
C LYS A 154 3.96 -15.00 30.14
N TYR A 155 3.86 -13.71 29.84
CA TYR A 155 3.09 -13.14 28.74
C TYR A 155 3.63 -13.65 27.39
N ASN A 156 4.93 -13.50 27.15
CA ASN A 156 5.62 -13.98 25.95
C ASN A 156 5.42 -15.50 25.74
N LYS A 157 5.51 -16.31 26.81
CA LYS A 157 5.19 -17.74 26.75
C LYS A 157 3.76 -18.01 26.27
N GLN A 158 2.80 -17.24 26.76
CA GLN A 158 1.39 -17.40 26.34
C GLN A 158 1.22 -17.08 24.87
N ASP A 159 1.90 -16.04 24.35
CA ASP A 159 1.83 -15.64 22.94
C ASP A 159 2.49 -16.67 22.03
N CYS A 160 3.65 -17.23 22.39
CA CYS A 160 4.26 -18.32 21.64
C CYS A 160 3.36 -19.57 21.58
N ILE A 161 2.77 -19.99 22.71
CA ILE A 161 1.86 -21.14 22.76
C ILE A 161 0.58 -20.86 21.94
N ALA A 162 0.00 -19.66 22.07
CA ALA A 162 -1.18 -19.26 21.33
C ALA A 162 -0.91 -19.25 19.81
N THR A 163 0.22 -18.71 19.38
CA THR A 163 0.67 -18.70 17.99
C THR A 163 0.83 -20.10 17.43
N TYR A 164 1.46 -21.01 18.18
CA TYR A 164 1.60 -22.41 17.78
C TYR A 164 0.24 -23.11 17.63
N ASN A 165 -0.63 -22.97 18.63
CA ASN A 165 -1.94 -23.59 18.63
C ASN A 165 -2.84 -23.02 17.54
N LEU A 166 -2.77 -21.70 17.30
CA LEU A 166 -3.48 -21.04 16.20
C LEU A 166 -3.03 -21.58 14.85
N PHE A 167 -1.70 -21.71 14.65
CA PHE A 167 -1.16 -22.30 13.43
C PHE A 167 -1.74 -23.70 13.17
N LYS A 168 -1.77 -24.56 14.19
CA LYS A 168 -2.36 -25.91 14.10
C LYS A 168 -3.86 -25.88 13.80
N ALA A 169 -4.61 -24.97 14.42
CA ALA A 169 -6.03 -24.84 14.19
C ALA A 169 -6.36 -24.32 12.76
N GLN A 170 -5.46 -23.54 12.17
CA GLN A 170 -5.60 -23.04 10.81
C GLN A 170 -5.27 -24.08 9.72
N GLU A 171 -4.49 -25.12 10.04
CA GLU A 171 -3.97 -26.11 9.09
C GLU A 171 -5.06 -26.71 8.16
N PRO A 172 -6.22 -27.19 8.66
CA PRO A 172 -7.26 -27.77 7.81
C PRO A 172 -7.85 -26.80 6.80
N TYR A 173 -7.79 -25.50 7.09
CA TYR A 173 -8.34 -24.44 6.23
C TYR A 173 -7.35 -23.99 5.16
N MET A 174 -6.06 -24.22 5.37
CA MET A 174 -4.99 -23.73 4.50
C MET A 174 -4.67 -24.63 3.31
N GLN A 175 -5.08 -25.91 3.31
CA GLN A 175 -4.79 -26.87 2.24
C GLN A 175 -5.14 -26.34 0.83
N LYS A 176 -6.27 -25.63 0.70
CA LYS A 176 -6.72 -25.04 -0.57
C LYS A 176 -5.99 -23.77 -0.98
N PHE A 177 -5.15 -23.22 -0.11
CA PHE A 177 -4.38 -21.98 -0.33
C PHE A 177 -2.86 -22.22 -0.33
N GLU A 178 -2.43 -23.47 -0.43
CA GLU A 178 -1.01 -23.83 -0.32
C GLU A 178 -0.13 -23.01 -1.27
N GLU A 179 -0.49 -22.95 -2.55
CA GLU A 179 0.26 -22.25 -3.57
C GLU A 179 0.38 -20.73 -3.29
N PRO A 180 -0.72 -19.96 -3.19
CA PRO A 180 -0.61 -18.52 -2.93
C PRO A 180 -0.03 -18.19 -1.55
N TYR A 181 -0.22 -19.05 -0.55
CA TYR A 181 0.37 -18.87 0.77
C TYR A 181 1.89 -19.10 0.75
N ASN A 182 2.38 -20.08 -0.02
CA ASN A 182 3.81 -20.32 -0.17
C ASN A 182 4.52 -19.14 -0.83
N VAL A 183 3.88 -18.48 -1.80
CA VAL A 183 4.40 -17.22 -2.38
C VAL A 183 4.52 -16.15 -1.29
N GLU A 184 3.49 -15.92 -0.49
CA GLU A 184 3.53 -14.94 0.61
C GLU A 184 4.65 -15.24 1.60
N CYS A 185 4.77 -16.49 2.07
CA CYS A 185 5.81 -16.89 3.02
C CYS A 185 7.22 -16.68 2.48
N SER A 186 7.45 -17.00 1.21
CA SER A 186 8.75 -16.89 0.55
C SER A 186 9.21 -15.43 0.37
N LEU A 187 8.28 -14.48 0.39
CA LEU A 187 8.58 -13.06 0.25
C LEU A 187 8.98 -12.37 1.56
N TYR A 188 8.78 -13.00 2.73
CA TYR A 188 9.18 -12.39 4.01
C TYR A 188 10.67 -12.00 4.06
N PRO A 189 11.63 -12.89 3.69
CA PRO A 189 13.05 -12.51 3.68
C PRO A 189 13.34 -11.33 2.76
N LEU A 190 12.69 -11.28 1.58
CA LEU A 190 12.88 -10.19 0.62
C LEU A 190 12.36 -8.85 1.17
N ILE A 191 11.17 -8.85 1.78
CA ILE A 191 10.59 -7.64 2.37
C ILE A 191 11.46 -7.12 3.53
N ILE A 192 11.99 -8.02 4.35
CA ILE A 192 12.90 -7.66 5.45
C ILE A 192 14.23 -7.15 4.91
N GLN A 193 14.74 -7.74 3.81
CA GLN A 193 15.94 -7.22 3.13
C GLN A 193 15.68 -5.80 2.58
N MET A 194 14.56 -5.57 1.90
CA MET A 194 14.17 -4.23 1.42
C MET A 194 14.14 -3.22 2.55
N LYS A 195 13.57 -3.59 3.70
CA LYS A 195 13.56 -2.74 4.89
C LYS A 195 14.97 -2.52 5.44
N LYS A 196 15.79 -3.56 5.56
CA LYS A 196 17.17 -3.48 6.09
C LYS A 196 18.04 -2.58 5.23
N VAL A 197 17.97 -2.71 3.91
CA VAL A 197 18.72 -1.89 2.98
C VAL A 197 18.14 -0.46 2.96
N GLY A 198 16.82 -0.32 2.89
CA GLY A 198 16.16 0.96 2.66
C GLY A 198 16.50 1.54 1.29
N VAL A 199 16.21 2.81 1.09
CA VAL A 199 16.57 3.55 -0.12
C VAL A 199 17.36 4.80 0.25
N ARG A 200 18.44 5.08 -0.47
CA ARG A 200 19.26 6.28 -0.26
C ARG A 200 18.47 7.53 -0.60
N ILE A 201 18.69 8.60 0.16
CA ILE A 201 18.04 9.89 -0.07
C ILE A 201 19.07 11.00 -0.19
N ASP A 202 18.81 11.93 -1.11
CA ASP A 202 19.59 13.16 -1.29
C ASP A 202 19.07 14.21 -0.29
N GLU A 203 19.77 14.33 0.85
CA GLU A 203 19.38 15.25 1.93
C GLU A 203 19.58 16.72 1.54
N ASP A 204 20.58 17.03 0.73
CA ASP A 204 20.81 18.40 0.26
C ASP A 204 19.67 18.83 -0.66
N LYS A 205 19.34 18.00 -1.63
CA LYS A 205 18.20 18.24 -2.54
C LYS A 205 16.86 18.26 -1.82
N LEU A 206 16.69 17.44 -0.77
CA LEU A 206 15.48 17.48 0.08
C LEU A 206 15.36 18.86 0.76
N ASN A 207 16.45 19.43 1.28
CA ASN A 207 16.47 20.76 1.89
C ASN A 207 16.18 21.85 0.85
N GLU A 208 16.80 21.80 -0.32
CA GLU A 208 16.53 22.73 -1.44
C GLU A 208 15.06 22.70 -1.85
N LEU A 209 14.48 21.50 -2.00
CA LEU A 209 13.08 21.36 -2.37
C LEU A 209 12.14 21.87 -1.28
N ARG A 210 12.49 21.65 0.00
CA ARG A 210 11.73 22.19 1.14
C ARG A 210 11.72 23.72 1.12
N GLU A 211 12.87 24.36 0.91
CA GLU A 211 12.99 25.82 0.82
C GLU A 211 12.18 26.37 -0.37
N LYS A 212 12.28 25.72 -1.53
CA LYS A 212 11.53 26.08 -2.74
C LYS A 212 10.02 26.05 -2.48
N ILE A 213 9.49 24.96 -1.92
CA ILE A 213 8.05 24.82 -1.64
C ILE A 213 7.61 25.78 -0.52
N SER A 214 8.47 26.03 0.47
CA SER A 214 8.20 27.02 1.53
C SER A 214 8.10 28.45 0.96
N SER A 215 8.96 28.79 0.00
CA SER A 215 8.89 30.06 -0.72
C SER A 215 7.60 30.20 -1.55
N ASP A 216 7.22 29.13 -2.29
CA ASP A 216 5.96 29.11 -3.07
C ASP A 216 4.73 29.21 -2.15
N LEU A 217 4.78 28.58 -0.97
CA LEU A 217 3.74 28.70 0.06
C LEU A 217 3.63 30.16 0.55
N GLN A 218 4.74 30.75 0.93
CA GLN A 218 4.76 32.13 1.42
C GLN A 218 4.21 33.11 0.38
N GLN A 219 4.59 32.96 -0.87
CA GLN A 219 4.06 33.78 -1.96
C GLN A 219 2.54 33.64 -2.10
N ALA A 220 2.03 32.42 -2.01
CA ALA A 220 0.59 32.18 -2.08
C ALA A 220 -0.16 32.75 -0.85
N GLU A 221 0.43 32.70 0.35
CA GLU A 221 -0.12 33.29 1.57
C GLU A 221 -0.12 34.82 1.54
N ASP A 222 0.96 35.40 1.05
CA ASP A 222 1.08 36.88 0.89
C ASP A 222 0.05 37.40 -0.11
N GLN A 223 -0.13 36.68 -1.24
CA GLN A 223 -1.14 37.02 -2.23
C GLN A 223 -2.55 36.86 -1.66
N PHE A 224 -2.82 35.79 -0.92
CA PHE A 224 -4.10 35.54 -0.26
C PHE A 224 -4.46 36.65 0.73
N TYR A 225 -3.48 37.10 1.52
CA TYR A 225 -3.67 38.22 2.44
C TYR A 225 -3.86 39.53 1.69
N LYS A 226 -3.03 39.81 0.69
CA LYS A 226 -3.08 41.07 -0.08
C LYS A 226 -4.40 41.28 -0.81
N GLU A 227 -4.93 40.21 -1.41
CA GLU A 227 -6.13 40.27 -2.24
C GLU A 227 -7.43 40.19 -1.44
N TYR A 228 -7.43 39.43 -0.33
CA TYR A 228 -8.66 39.10 0.41
C TYR A 228 -8.64 39.52 1.88
N GLY A 229 -7.53 39.99 2.42
CA GLY A 229 -7.38 40.36 3.83
C GLY A 229 -7.46 39.16 4.79
N LEU A 230 -7.28 37.93 4.28
CA LEU A 230 -7.41 36.69 5.02
C LEU A 230 -6.04 36.05 5.24
N THR A 231 -5.81 35.52 6.44
CA THR A 231 -4.62 34.71 6.73
C THR A 231 -4.87 33.23 6.40
N SER A 232 -3.82 32.51 6.06
CA SER A 232 -3.90 31.06 5.73
C SER A 232 -4.45 30.21 6.89
N SER A 233 -4.41 30.71 8.13
CA SER A 233 -4.98 30.03 9.29
C SER A 233 -6.49 29.70 9.14
N VAL A 234 -7.24 30.51 8.39
CA VAL A 234 -8.65 30.25 8.13
C VAL A 234 -8.85 28.97 7.30
N ILE A 235 -7.87 28.61 6.47
CA ILE A 235 -7.91 27.44 5.59
C ILE A 235 -7.80 26.13 6.39
N ALA A 236 -7.11 26.16 7.52
CA ALA A 236 -6.93 25.00 8.39
C ALA A 236 -8.22 24.57 9.11
N SER A 237 -9.18 25.49 9.27
CA SER A 237 -10.46 25.22 9.93
C SER A 237 -11.63 25.30 8.94
N PRO A 238 -12.33 24.18 8.64
CA PRO A 238 -13.48 24.20 7.75
C PRO A 238 -14.57 25.21 8.19
N LYS A 239 -14.74 25.41 9.50
CA LYS A 239 -15.71 26.36 10.04
C LYS A 239 -15.29 27.82 9.76
N GLN A 240 -14.01 28.16 9.98
CA GLN A 240 -13.50 29.51 9.71
C GLN A 240 -13.48 29.79 8.21
N LEU A 241 -13.10 28.80 7.40
CA LEU A 241 -13.12 28.91 5.94
C LEU A 241 -14.54 29.17 5.42
N THR A 242 -15.55 28.47 5.97
CA THR A 242 -16.96 28.72 5.65
C THR A 242 -17.35 30.18 5.93
N ILE A 243 -17.02 30.70 7.11
CA ILE A 243 -17.34 32.07 7.48
C ILE A 243 -16.64 33.05 6.53
N ALA A 244 -15.35 32.86 6.27
CA ALA A 244 -14.57 33.74 5.41
C ALA A 244 -15.11 33.78 3.97
N LEU A 245 -15.42 32.62 3.39
CA LEU A 245 -15.92 32.53 2.01
C LEU A 245 -17.35 33.02 1.88
N ASN A 246 -18.22 32.73 2.86
CA ASN A 246 -19.59 33.25 2.87
C ASN A 246 -19.63 34.78 2.96
N ASN A 247 -18.71 35.41 3.68
CA ASN A 247 -18.56 36.88 3.72
C ASN A 247 -18.18 37.47 2.35
N LEU A 248 -17.56 36.66 1.48
CA LEU A 248 -17.25 37.04 0.09
C LEU A 248 -18.35 36.61 -0.89
N GLY A 249 -19.49 36.10 -0.38
CA GLY A 249 -20.60 35.61 -1.22
C GLY A 249 -20.33 34.26 -1.89
N ILE A 250 -19.31 33.52 -1.43
CA ILE A 250 -18.91 32.23 -2.01
C ILE A 250 -19.43 31.12 -1.10
N HIS A 251 -20.29 30.26 -1.67
CA HIS A 251 -20.89 29.12 -0.97
C HIS A 251 -20.43 27.80 -1.57
N SER A 252 -20.27 26.79 -0.72
CA SER A 252 -19.91 25.46 -1.22
C SER A 252 -21.10 24.76 -1.90
N PRO A 253 -20.92 24.22 -3.12
CA PRO A 253 -21.94 23.44 -3.81
C PRO A 253 -22.16 22.07 -3.17
N ILE A 254 -21.31 21.65 -2.22
CA ILE A 254 -21.39 20.35 -1.56
C ILE A 254 -21.56 20.53 -0.05
N LYS A 255 -22.50 19.74 0.52
CA LYS A 255 -22.69 19.66 1.96
C LYS A 255 -22.19 18.32 2.52
N THR A 256 -21.70 18.35 3.75
CA THR A 256 -21.38 17.13 4.51
C THR A 256 -22.66 16.39 4.90
N ALA A 257 -22.52 15.13 5.34
CA ALA A 257 -23.67 14.35 5.85
C ALA A 257 -24.42 15.02 7.04
N LYS A 258 -23.74 15.93 7.75
CA LYS A 258 -24.31 16.73 8.85
C LYS A 258 -24.87 18.09 8.38
N GLY A 259 -24.94 18.35 7.08
CA GLY A 259 -25.50 19.57 6.49
C GLY A 259 -24.56 20.78 6.44
N ALA A 260 -23.35 20.70 6.98
CA ALA A 260 -22.35 21.78 6.89
C ALA A 260 -21.73 21.86 5.47
N GLU A 261 -21.30 23.05 5.06
CA GLU A 261 -20.57 23.23 3.80
C GLU A 261 -19.25 22.44 3.79
N SER A 262 -18.96 21.80 2.67
CA SER A 262 -17.76 20.98 2.47
C SER A 262 -16.75 21.71 1.60
N TRP A 263 -15.51 21.82 2.05
CA TRP A 263 -14.40 22.48 1.31
C TRP A 263 -13.34 21.46 0.89
N THR A 264 -13.80 20.28 0.44
CA THR A 264 -12.96 19.28 -0.21
C THR A 264 -12.47 19.76 -1.58
N ALA A 265 -11.46 19.10 -2.13
CA ALA A 265 -10.98 19.41 -3.49
C ALA A 265 -12.12 19.39 -4.52
N ASP A 266 -13.00 18.39 -4.45
CA ASP A 266 -14.17 18.25 -5.34
C ASP A 266 -15.16 19.45 -5.21
N ALA A 267 -15.36 19.97 -4.01
CA ALA A 267 -16.19 21.16 -3.80
C ALA A 267 -15.52 22.41 -4.35
N LEU A 268 -14.22 22.57 -4.10
CA LEU A 268 -13.45 23.72 -4.59
C LEU A 268 -13.35 23.72 -6.12
N ASP A 269 -13.19 22.57 -6.77
CA ASP A 269 -13.11 22.43 -8.23
C ASP A 269 -14.38 22.93 -8.97
N ARG A 270 -15.51 23.02 -8.26
CA ARG A 270 -16.79 23.50 -8.81
C ARG A 270 -17.03 24.99 -8.64
N ILE A 271 -16.14 25.68 -7.94
CA ILE A 271 -16.28 27.12 -7.67
C ILE A 271 -15.35 27.90 -8.59
N GLN A 272 -15.93 28.71 -9.48
CA GLN A 272 -15.20 29.57 -10.39
C GLN A 272 -14.91 30.91 -9.73
N HIS A 273 -13.87 30.97 -8.90
CA HIS A 273 -13.41 32.21 -8.24
C HIS A 273 -11.90 32.15 -8.01
N PRO A 274 -11.12 33.22 -8.27
CA PRO A 274 -9.65 33.21 -8.15
C PRO A 274 -9.12 32.82 -6.75
N ILE A 275 -9.86 33.14 -5.68
CA ILE A 275 -9.51 32.75 -4.32
C ILE A 275 -9.35 31.22 -4.15
N VAL A 276 -10.08 30.45 -4.95
CA VAL A 276 -10.06 28.98 -4.89
C VAL A 276 -8.71 28.42 -5.28
N ASP A 277 -8.06 29.01 -6.28
CA ASP A 277 -6.75 28.57 -6.73
C ASP A 277 -5.69 28.80 -5.65
N LEU A 278 -5.78 29.94 -4.93
CA LEU A 278 -4.91 30.23 -3.80
C LEU A 278 -5.17 29.27 -2.62
N ILE A 279 -6.43 29.00 -2.29
CA ILE A 279 -6.78 28.03 -1.24
C ILE A 279 -6.24 26.63 -1.57
N LYS A 280 -6.38 26.20 -2.82
CA LYS A 280 -5.84 24.91 -3.28
C LYS A 280 -4.32 24.88 -3.21
N ALA A 281 -3.64 25.95 -3.68
CA ALA A 281 -2.18 26.07 -3.65
C ALA A 281 -1.66 25.98 -2.21
N ILE A 282 -2.21 26.79 -1.29
CA ILE A 282 -1.82 26.80 0.12
C ILE A 282 -2.04 25.43 0.77
N LYS A 283 -3.21 24.79 0.55
CA LYS A 283 -3.48 23.43 1.06
C LYS A 283 -2.49 22.41 0.51
N ASN A 284 -2.16 22.50 -0.76
CA ASN A 284 -1.24 21.59 -1.43
C ASN A 284 0.18 21.74 -0.91
N TYR A 285 0.72 22.96 -0.87
CA TYR A 285 2.07 23.22 -0.36
C TYR A 285 2.22 22.83 1.12
N ASN A 286 1.24 23.15 1.96
CA ASN A 286 1.21 22.67 3.35
C ASN A 286 1.20 21.14 3.44
N SER A 287 0.47 20.46 2.55
CA SER A 287 0.45 19.00 2.51
C SER A 287 1.80 18.42 2.08
N LEU A 288 2.47 19.02 1.09
CA LEU A 288 3.80 18.59 0.63
C LEU A 288 4.86 18.76 1.73
N LEU A 289 4.86 19.90 2.39
CA LEU A 289 5.78 20.18 3.49
C LEU A 289 5.51 19.27 4.69
N ASN A 290 4.32 19.38 5.29
CA ASN A 290 4.02 18.74 6.57
C ASN A 290 3.89 17.22 6.46
N LYS A 291 3.30 16.71 5.35
CA LYS A 291 3.05 15.29 5.19
C LYS A 291 4.27 14.53 4.69
N TYR A 292 5.02 15.13 3.74
CA TYR A 292 6.14 14.45 3.10
C TYR A 292 7.48 14.97 3.58
N LEU A 293 7.88 16.20 3.23
CA LEU A 293 9.26 16.66 3.41
C LEU A 293 9.66 16.78 4.89
N GLU A 294 8.87 17.44 5.72
CA GLU A 294 9.16 17.62 7.16
C GLU A 294 8.59 16.48 8.02
N GLY A 295 7.53 15.83 7.53
CA GLY A 295 6.84 14.77 8.24
C GLY A 295 7.45 13.39 7.98
N ALA A 296 7.07 12.80 6.83
CA ALA A 296 7.37 11.41 6.55
C ALA A 296 8.84 11.18 6.17
N LEU A 297 9.44 12.06 5.37
CA LEU A 297 10.80 11.87 4.89
C LEU A 297 11.83 12.30 5.94
N ALA A 298 11.90 13.59 6.30
CA ALA A 298 12.94 14.09 7.20
C ALA A 298 13.02 13.36 8.55
N LYS A 299 11.86 12.94 9.11
CA LYS A 299 11.81 12.20 10.39
C LYS A 299 12.19 10.73 10.27
N SER A 300 12.26 10.20 9.06
CA SER A 300 12.52 8.77 8.80
C SER A 300 13.91 8.51 8.22
N ILE A 301 14.73 9.56 8.07
CA ILE A 301 16.10 9.41 7.59
C ILE A 301 16.95 8.79 8.71
N VAL A 302 17.61 7.68 8.38
CA VAL A 302 18.61 7.04 9.22
C VAL A 302 19.84 6.77 8.37
N ASN A 303 20.97 7.36 8.72
CA ASN A 303 22.23 7.21 7.97
C ASN A 303 22.11 7.49 6.46
N GLY A 304 21.39 8.56 6.07
CA GLY A 304 21.18 8.96 4.67
C GLY A 304 20.24 8.04 3.88
N ARG A 305 19.40 7.26 4.59
CA ARG A 305 18.43 6.32 3.99
C ARG A 305 17.06 6.40 4.62
N ILE A 306 16.06 6.00 3.88
CA ILE A 306 14.68 5.82 4.37
C ILE A 306 14.34 4.33 4.35
N HIS A 307 13.85 3.83 5.47
CA HIS A 307 13.51 2.43 5.69
C HIS A 307 12.01 2.31 5.97
N CYS A 308 11.22 2.03 4.91
CA CYS A 308 9.80 1.78 5.08
C CYS A 308 9.51 0.31 5.43
N THR A 309 8.38 0.08 6.06
CA THR A 309 7.89 -1.28 6.32
C THR A 309 6.84 -1.64 5.27
N PHE A 310 7.06 -2.72 4.54
CA PHE A 310 6.05 -3.32 3.68
C PHE A 310 5.28 -4.40 4.44
N SER A 311 3.93 -4.31 4.38
CA SER A 311 3.05 -5.30 4.98
C SER A 311 2.29 -6.05 3.88
N PRO A 312 2.32 -7.39 3.87
CA PRO A 312 1.55 -8.19 2.92
C PRO A 312 0.07 -8.28 3.31
N ASN A 313 -0.27 -7.85 4.52
CA ASN A 313 -1.58 -8.02 5.14
C ASN A 313 -2.29 -6.69 5.35
N LYS A 314 -3.63 -6.74 5.38
CA LYS A 314 -4.45 -5.68 5.95
C LYS A 314 -4.11 -5.55 7.45
N ARG A 315 -3.98 -4.30 7.93
CA ARG A 315 -3.83 -3.96 9.35
C ARG A 315 -4.88 -2.92 9.75
N GLU A 316 -5.09 -2.73 11.03
CA GLU A 316 -5.97 -1.68 11.55
C GLU A 316 -5.52 -0.27 11.12
N ASP A 317 -4.20 -0.05 11.03
CA ASP A 317 -3.56 1.22 10.67
C ASP A 317 -3.28 1.36 9.15
N GLY A 318 -3.72 0.41 8.32
CA GLY A 318 -3.55 0.44 6.87
C GLY A 318 -3.45 -0.95 6.23
N GLY A 319 -3.29 -0.99 4.91
CA GLY A 319 -3.23 -2.21 4.12
C GLY A 319 -4.48 -2.43 3.29
N THR A 320 -4.45 -3.44 2.44
CA THR A 320 -5.51 -3.70 1.49
C THR A 320 -6.09 -5.10 1.65
N ILE A 321 -7.40 -5.21 1.49
CA ILE A 321 -8.13 -6.47 1.50
C ILE A 321 -7.80 -7.32 0.25
N THR A 322 -7.24 -6.69 -0.79
CA THR A 322 -6.90 -7.33 -2.06
C THR A 322 -5.57 -8.08 -2.04
N GLY A 323 -4.79 -7.99 -0.96
CA GLY A 323 -3.48 -8.62 -0.87
C GLY A 323 -2.32 -7.82 -1.49
N ARG A 324 -2.55 -6.60 -1.96
CA ARG A 324 -1.45 -5.69 -2.34
C ARG A 324 -0.59 -5.38 -1.11
N PHE A 325 0.71 -5.17 -1.32
CA PHE A 325 1.57 -4.65 -0.27
C PHE A 325 1.12 -3.24 0.15
N ALA A 326 1.19 -2.99 1.44
CA ALA A 326 1.03 -1.64 1.99
C ALA A 326 2.35 -1.16 2.55
N SER A 327 2.72 0.07 2.25
CA SER A 327 3.91 0.74 2.80
C SER A 327 3.52 1.62 3.98
N SER A 328 4.30 1.57 5.05
CA SER A 328 4.09 2.41 6.24
C SER A 328 5.41 2.83 6.89
N LYS A 329 5.38 3.92 7.61
CA LYS A 329 6.48 4.42 8.46
C LYS A 329 7.84 4.57 7.75
N PRO A 330 7.93 5.35 6.66
CA PRO A 330 6.87 6.16 6.03
C PRO A 330 6.14 5.41 4.90
N ASN A 331 4.96 5.92 4.48
CA ASN A 331 4.28 5.39 3.31
C ASN A 331 4.88 5.99 2.03
N LEU A 332 5.80 5.28 1.39
CA LEU A 332 6.46 5.70 0.16
C LEU A 332 5.62 5.46 -1.11
N GLN A 333 4.57 4.62 -1.03
CA GLN A 333 3.66 4.38 -2.17
C GLN A 333 2.79 5.60 -2.52
N ASN A 334 2.74 6.60 -1.63
CA ASN A 334 1.96 7.82 -1.83
C ASN A 334 2.81 9.03 -2.23
N ILE A 335 4.12 8.88 -2.48
CA ILE A 335 4.96 9.97 -3.01
C ILE A 335 4.42 10.39 -4.37
N PRO A 336 4.15 11.68 -4.59
CA PRO A 336 3.65 12.18 -5.87
C PRO A 336 4.51 11.71 -7.05
N ALA A 337 3.86 11.33 -8.16
CA ALA A 337 4.57 10.90 -9.38
C ALA A 337 4.47 11.94 -10.51
N ARG A 338 3.50 12.86 -10.43
CA ARG A 338 3.27 13.88 -11.45
C ARG A 338 3.63 15.24 -10.90
N ASP A 339 4.13 16.15 -11.75
CA ASP A 339 4.47 17.52 -11.35
C ASP A 339 3.24 18.40 -11.16
N GLU A 340 2.13 18.00 -11.75
CA GLU A 340 0.86 18.71 -11.63
C GLU A 340 -0.30 17.75 -11.39
N LYS A 341 -1.22 18.14 -10.52
CA LYS A 341 -2.46 17.44 -10.25
C LYS A 341 -3.59 18.45 -9.99
N HIS A 342 -4.67 18.39 -10.76
CA HIS A 342 -5.81 19.30 -10.66
C HIS A 342 -5.42 20.79 -10.73
N GLY A 343 -4.49 21.15 -11.62
CA GLY A 343 -3.99 22.50 -11.79
C GLY A 343 -3.07 22.99 -10.66
N GLN A 344 -2.61 22.10 -9.77
CA GLN A 344 -1.70 22.42 -8.68
C GLN A 344 -0.35 21.74 -8.87
N LYS A 345 0.76 22.46 -8.66
CA LYS A 345 2.12 21.91 -8.66
C LYS A 345 2.26 20.89 -7.53
N THR A 346 2.67 19.68 -7.85
CA THR A 346 2.91 18.59 -6.88
C THR A 346 4.38 18.21 -6.76
N TYR A 347 5.25 18.77 -7.61
CA TYR A 347 6.70 18.49 -7.61
C TYR A 347 7.02 16.99 -7.66
N GLY A 348 6.21 16.20 -8.39
CA GLY A 348 6.28 14.75 -8.36
C GLY A 348 7.63 14.22 -8.82
N GLN A 349 8.15 14.74 -9.93
CA GLN A 349 9.45 14.38 -10.45
C GLN A 349 10.58 14.79 -9.49
N GLU A 350 10.54 16.00 -8.94
CA GLU A 350 11.51 16.48 -7.97
C GLU A 350 11.44 15.68 -6.65
N MET A 351 10.22 15.38 -6.16
CA MET A 351 10.00 14.55 -4.97
C MET A 351 10.55 13.14 -5.12
N ARG A 352 10.32 12.49 -6.26
CA ARG A 352 10.87 11.16 -6.54
C ARG A 352 12.37 11.19 -6.79
N SER A 353 12.91 12.26 -7.36
CA SER A 353 14.35 12.39 -7.61
C SER A 353 15.21 12.51 -6.35
N LEU A 354 14.59 12.67 -5.19
CA LEU A 354 15.28 12.56 -3.89
C LEU A 354 15.80 11.14 -3.60
N PHE A 355 15.19 10.13 -4.22
CA PHE A 355 15.53 8.73 -3.97
C PHE A 355 16.59 8.26 -4.95
N LEU A 356 17.74 7.86 -4.40
CA LEU A 356 18.96 7.54 -5.13
C LEU A 356 19.21 6.02 -5.18
N PRO A 357 19.90 5.53 -6.22
CA PRO A 357 20.38 4.15 -6.27
C PRO A 357 21.52 3.90 -5.29
N GLU A 358 21.94 2.64 -5.14
CA GLU A 358 23.23 2.30 -4.53
C GLU A 358 24.39 2.91 -5.34
N HIS A 359 25.54 3.09 -4.70
CA HIS A 359 26.74 3.62 -5.37
C HIS A 359 27.15 2.72 -6.54
N GLY A 360 27.44 3.32 -7.67
CA GLY A 360 27.78 2.60 -8.91
C GLY A 360 26.59 1.92 -9.59
N CYS A 361 25.37 2.29 -9.22
CA CYS A 361 24.13 1.73 -9.78
C CYS A 361 23.26 2.82 -10.43
N MET A 362 22.31 2.37 -11.25
CA MET A 362 21.14 3.13 -11.69
C MET A 362 19.90 2.69 -10.91
N ILE A 363 18.90 3.54 -10.75
CA ILE A 363 17.55 3.11 -10.37
C ILE A 363 16.87 2.49 -11.58
N GLY A 364 16.27 1.32 -11.38
CA GLY A 364 15.34 0.71 -12.32
C GLY A 364 13.96 0.59 -11.69
N ALA A 365 12.93 1.04 -12.40
CA ALA A 365 11.54 0.83 -12.05
C ALA A 365 10.90 -0.10 -13.09
N PHE A 366 10.35 -1.21 -12.62
CA PHE A 366 9.71 -2.22 -13.45
C PHE A 366 8.22 -2.23 -13.12
N ASP A 367 7.41 -1.64 -14.00
CA ASP A 367 5.96 -1.46 -13.82
C ASP A 367 5.17 -2.29 -14.84
N TYR A 368 4.07 -2.91 -14.40
CA TYR A 368 3.17 -3.61 -15.30
C TYR A 368 2.30 -2.63 -16.10
N SER A 369 2.42 -2.70 -17.41
CA SER A 369 1.62 -1.86 -18.32
C SER A 369 0.17 -2.29 -18.34
N GLN A 370 -0.75 -1.42 -17.88
CA GLN A 370 -2.20 -1.64 -17.94
C GLN A 370 -2.66 -2.98 -17.34
N ILE A 371 -2.04 -3.45 -16.25
CA ILE A 371 -2.31 -4.77 -15.66
C ILE A 371 -3.80 -5.00 -15.38
N GLU A 372 -4.52 -3.99 -14.87
CA GLU A 372 -5.94 -4.11 -14.55
C GLU A 372 -6.80 -4.35 -15.81
N TYR A 373 -6.43 -3.71 -16.95
CA TYR A 373 -7.07 -3.95 -18.24
C TYR A 373 -6.79 -5.35 -18.78
N LEU A 374 -5.53 -5.80 -18.72
CA LEU A 374 -5.13 -7.13 -19.18
C LEU A 374 -5.85 -8.21 -18.36
N LEU A 375 -5.95 -8.04 -17.05
CA LEU A 375 -6.70 -8.95 -16.18
C LEU A 375 -8.21 -8.92 -16.46
N LEU A 376 -8.78 -7.74 -16.74
CA LEU A 376 -10.17 -7.66 -17.16
C LEU A 376 -10.41 -8.41 -18.47
N ALA A 377 -9.48 -8.32 -19.43
CA ALA A 377 -9.54 -9.07 -20.68
C ALA A 377 -9.39 -10.58 -20.45
N HIS A 378 -8.51 -11.00 -19.52
CA HIS A 378 -8.40 -12.39 -19.10
C HIS A 378 -9.74 -12.94 -18.59
N TYR A 379 -10.40 -12.23 -17.67
CA TYR A 379 -11.68 -12.64 -17.08
C TYR A 379 -12.91 -12.34 -17.96
N ALA A 380 -12.73 -11.74 -19.14
CA ALA A 380 -13.83 -11.31 -19.98
C ALA A 380 -14.75 -12.46 -20.39
N VAL A 381 -16.05 -12.22 -20.31
CA VAL A 381 -17.12 -13.13 -20.77
C VAL A 381 -18.13 -12.40 -21.66
N GLY A 382 -18.98 -13.15 -22.35
CA GLY A 382 -19.99 -12.59 -23.25
C GLY A 382 -19.54 -12.53 -24.69
N VAL A 383 -20.40 -11.98 -25.57
CA VAL A 383 -20.25 -12.05 -27.03
C VAL A 383 -18.97 -11.38 -27.55
N GLN A 384 -18.48 -10.34 -26.88
CA GLN A 384 -17.27 -9.61 -27.29
C GLN A 384 -16.00 -10.07 -26.56
N ALA A 385 -16.03 -11.13 -25.75
CA ALA A 385 -14.89 -11.53 -24.94
C ALA A 385 -13.63 -11.82 -25.76
N ASP A 386 -13.78 -12.59 -26.86
CA ASP A 386 -12.63 -12.92 -27.72
C ASP A 386 -12.09 -11.74 -28.48
N TRP A 387 -12.98 -10.85 -28.96
CA TRP A 387 -12.55 -9.58 -29.54
C TRP A 387 -11.77 -8.73 -28.53
N PHE A 388 -12.26 -8.64 -27.29
CA PHE A 388 -11.62 -7.83 -26.25
C PHE A 388 -10.23 -8.38 -25.88
N ARG A 389 -10.07 -9.71 -25.82
CA ARG A 389 -8.76 -10.37 -25.67
C ARG A 389 -7.85 -10.12 -26.86
N ALA A 390 -8.39 -10.16 -28.09
CA ALA A 390 -7.61 -9.86 -29.29
C ALA A 390 -7.08 -8.43 -29.28
N GLN A 391 -7.87 -7.44 -28.82
CA GLN A 391 -7.39 -6.06 -28.66
C GLN A 391 -6.25 -5.97 -27.60
N ALA A 392 -6.40 -6.65 -26.47
CA ALA A 392 -5.38 -6.70 -25.43
C ALA A 392 -4.08 -7.36 -25.94
N ASN A 393 -4.18 -8.48 -26.67
CA ASN A 393 -3.05 -9.17 -27.30
C ASN A 393 -2.34 -8.32 -28.35
N ALA A 394 -3.10 -7.51 -29.11
CA ALA A 394 -2.56 -6.56 -30.08
C ALA A 394 -1.92 -5.33 -29.42
N GLY A 395 -2.01 -5.18 -28.10
CA GLY A 395 -1.48 -4.02 -27.37
C GLY A 395 -2.27 -2.74 -27.59
N VAL A 396 -3.53 -2.84 -28.00
CA VAL A 396 -4.40 -1.67 -28.20
C VAL A 396 -4.65 -0.97 -26.88
N ASP A 397 -4.47 0.35 -26.84
CA ASP A 397 -4.76 1.15 -25.64
C ASP A 397 -6.26 1.17 -25.34
N PHE A 398 -6.65 0.57 -24.24
CA PHE A 398 -8.03 0.47 -23.80
C PHE A 398 -8.71 1.84 -23.64
N HIS A 399 -7.97 2.84 -23.18
CA HIS A 399 -8.55 4.17 -23.00
C HIS A 399 -8.91 4.84 -24.32
N SER A 400 -8.13 4.59 -25.37
CA SER A 400 -8.45 5.05 -26.73
C SER A 400 -9.68 4.36 -27.31
N VAL A 401 -9.83 3.05 -27.09
CA VAL A 401 -11.03 2.31 -27.50
C VAL A 401 -12.27 2.88 -26.80
N ALA A 402 -12.20 3.07 -25.51
CA ALA A 402 -13.31 3.63 -24.74
C ALA A 402 -13.58 5.11 -25.06
N GLN A 403 -12.56 5.90 -25.41
CA GLN A 403 -12.71 7.27 -25.87
C GLN A 403 -13.53 7.33 -27.17
N THR A 404 -13.19 6.49 -28.11
CA THR A 404 -13.96 6.37 -29.38
C THR A 404 -15.41 5.94 -29.12
N ALA A 405 -15.61 5.00 -28.16
CA ALA A 405 -16.95 4.54 -27.80
C ALA A 405 -17.82 5.62 -27.15
N THR A 406 -17.23 6.46 -26.30
CA THR A 406 -17.95 7.50 -25.55
C THR A 406 -18.03 8.85 -26.25
N GLY A 407 -17.14 9.13 -27.21
CA GLY A 407 -17.01 10.43 -27.83
C GLY A 407 -16.42 11.54 -26.93
N ILE A 408 -15.94 11.21 -25.74
CA ILE A 408 -15.37 12.19 -24.81
C ILE A 408 -14.01 12.67 -25.30
N PRO A 409 -13.78 13.98 -25.48
CA PRO A 409 -12.56 14.51 -26.11
C PRO A 409 -11.28 14.26 -25.28
N SER A 410 -11.39 14.28 -23.94
CA SER A 410 -10.24 14.14 -23.05
C SER A 410 -9.94 12.69 -22.70
N ARG A 411 -8.77 12.18 -23.12
CA ARG A 411 -8.28 10.83 -22.80
C ARG A 411 -8.10 10.63 -21.29
N ASP A 412 -7.66 11.66 -20.55
CA ASP A 412 -7.48 11.55 -19.09
C ASP A 412 -8.82 11.35 -18.35
N ILE A 413 -9.87 12.00 -18.83
CA ILE A 413 -11.22 11.80 -18.31
C ILE A 413 -11.71 10.40 -18.62
N VAL A 414 -11.54 9.93 -19.85
CA VAL A 414 -11.90 8.57 -20.23
C VAL A 414 -11.16 7.54 -19.38
N LYS A 415 -9.87 7.76 -19.09
CA LYS A 415 -9.09 6.91 -18.19
C LYS A 415 -9.74 6.80 -16.80
N ARG A 416 -10.17 7.93 -16.22
CA ARG A 416 -10.86 7.93 -14.91
C ARG A 416 -12.22 7.26 -14.99
N LEU A 417 -12.96 7.47 -16.09
CA LEU A 417 -14.26 6.83 -16.30
C LEU A 417 -14.11 5.33 -16.45
N ASN A 418 -13.17 4.86 -17.26
CA ASN A 418 -12.92 3.44 -17.46
C ASN A 418 -12.69 2.71 -16.13
N TYR A 419 -11.72 3.18 -15.33
CA TYR A 419 -11.50 2.58 -14.02
C TYR A 419 -12.72 2.71 -13.11
N GLY A 420 -13.37 3.87 -13.10
CA GLY A 420 -14.54 4.08 -12.27
C GLY A 420 -15.70 3.13 -12.62
N ILE A 421 -16.01 2.98 -13.91
CA ILE A 421 -17.08 2.10 -14.38
C ILE A 421 -16.77 0.64 -14.09
N ILE A 422 -15.54 0.18 -14.39
CA ILE A 422 -15.10 -1.18 -14.09
C ILE A 422 -15.25 -1.50 -12.59
N TYR A 423 -15.03 -0.51 -11.72
CA TYR A 423 -15.17 -0.67 -10.28
C TYR A 423 -16.56 -0.29 -9.73
N GLY A 424 -17.58 -0.28 -10.59
CA GLY A 424 -18.99 -0.11 -10.21
C GLY A 424 -19.41 1.34 -9.95
N MET A 425 -18.70 2.31 -10.53
CA MET A 425 -19.11 3.71 -10.47
C MET A 425 -20.42 3.92 -11.24
N GLY A 426 -21.44 4.41 -10.56
CA GLY A 426 -22.71 4.81 -11.21
C GLY A 426 -22.62 6.20 -11.87
N VAL A 427 -23.62 6.51 -12.70
CA VAL A 427 -23.74 7.76 -13.46
C VAL A 427 -23.52 9.00 -12.59
N LYS A 428 -24.19 9.12 -11.44
CA LYS A 428 -24.08 10.29 -10.56
C LYS A 428 -22.66 10.58 -10.11
N LYS A 429 -21.85 9.55 -9.80
CA LYS A 429 -20.46 9.73 -9.42
C LYS A 429 -19.60 10.07 -10.64
N MET A 430 -19.89 9.48 -11.79
CA MET A 430 -19.25 9.80 -13.07
C MET A 430 -19.41 11.28 -13.42
N THR A 431 -20.63 11.79 -13.36
CA THR A 431 -20.95 13.20 -13.59
C THR A 431 -20.20 14.11 -12.61
N ASN A 432 -20.25 13.79 -11.34
CA ASN A 432 -19.65 14.60 -10.29
C ASN A 432 -18.12 14.74 -10.39
N ILE A 433 -17.41 13.70 -10.83
CA ILE A 433 -15.95 13.73 -10.99
C ILE A 433 -15.50 14.73 -12.09
N ASN A 434 -16.36 14.99 -13.08
CA ASN A 434 -16.03 15.82 -14.24
C ASN A 434 -17.16 16.79 -14.57
N ILE A 435 -17.80 17.35 -13.55
CA ILE A 435 -19.03 18.16 -13.71
C ILE A 435 -18.88 19.28 -14.74
N THR A 436 -17.81 20.07 -14.62
CA THR A 436 -17.57 21.23 -15.52
C THR A 436 -17.45 20.82 -16.99
N LEU A 437 -16.81 19.67 -17.27
CA LEU A 437 -16.71 19.17 -18.64
C LEU A 437 -18.05 18.63 -19.12
N PHE A 438 -18.77 17.89 -18.25
CA PHE A 438 -20.09 17.35 -18.60
C PHE A 438 -21.11 18.48 -18.84
N GLU A 439 -21.07 19.55 -18.05
CA GLU A 439 -21.86 20.78 -18.27
C GLU A 439 -21.56 21.40 -19.65
N LYS A 440 -20.26 21.54 -19.98
CA LYS A 440 -19.83 22.09 -21.27
C LYS A 440 -20.28 21.22 -22.45
N LEU A 441 -20.12 19.92 -22.35
CA LEU A 441 -20.47 18.98 -23.42
C LEU A 441 -21.99 18.85 -23.55
N ALA A 442 -22.74 18.80 -22.47
CA ALA A 442 -24.19 18.79 -22.44
C ALA A 442 -24.77 20.05 -23.10
N ALA A 443 -24.24 21.22 -22.73
CA ALA A 443 -24.64 22.49 -23.33
C ALA A 443 -24.39 22.53 -24.84
N ALA A 444 -23.28 21.97 -25.31
CA ALA A 444 -22.95 21.88 -26.74
C ALA A 444 -23.94 21.00 -27.52
N GLU A 445 -24.56 20.00 -26.85
CA GLU A 445 -25.57 19.12 -27.43
C GLU A 445 -27.02 19.58 -27.15
N GLY A 446 -27.20 20.69 -26.43
CA GLY A 446 -28.51 21.19 -26.03
C GLY A 446 -29.23 20.31 -24.99
N LEU A 447 -28.48 19.55 -24.21
CA LEU A 447 -29.01 18.65 -23.19
C LEU A 447 -28.72 19.18 -21.77
N ASP A 448 -29.52 18.72 -20.80
CA ASP A 448 -29.14 18.85 -19.39
C ASP A 448 -28.04 17.84 -19.03
N VAL A 449 -27.30 18.13 -17.98
CA VAL A 449 -26.11 17.35 -17.55
C VAL A 449 -26.46 15.90 -17.20
N ASP A 450 -27.59 15.67 -16.55
CA ASP A 450 -28.01 14.33 -16.12
C ASP A 450 -28.41 13.48 -17.32
N THR A 451 -29.10 14.05 -18.29
CA THR A 451 -29.46 13.39 -19.56
C THR A 451 -28.20 13.06 -20.37
N PHE A 452 -27.25 14.01 -20.51
CA PHE A 452 -25.99 13.78 -21.19
C PHE A 452 -25.17 12.67 -20.52
N ALA A 453 -25.07 12.70 -19.18
CA ALA A 453 -24.35 11.69 -18.41
C ALA A 453 -24.95 10.29 -18.55
N ASN A 454 -26.28 10.18 -18.51
CA ASN A 454 -26.99 8.91 -18.73
C ASN A 454 -26.78 8.39 -20.15
N ASN A 455 -26.86 9.26 -21.16
CA ASN A 455 -26.61 8.89 -22.55
C ASN A 455 -25.18 8.37 -22.74
N THR A 456 -24.19 9.08 -22.20
CA THR A 456 -22.77 8.69 -22.25
C THR A 456 -22.54 7.33 -21.58
N PHE A 457 -23.12 7.11 -20.40
CA PHE A 457 -23.01 5.84 -19.68
C PHE A 457 -23.66 4.68 -20.44
N ASN A 458 -24.85 4.90 -20.99
CA ASN A 458 -25.56 3.89 -21.77
C ASN A 458 -24.81 3.58 -23.08
N GLN A 459 -24.29 4.59 -23.77
CA GLN A 459 -23.48 4.44 -24.98
C GLN A 459 -22.19 3.66 -24.70
N TYR A 460 -21.51 3.94 -23.58
CA TYR A 460 -20.33 3.17 -23.15
C TYR A 460 -20.67 1.68 -23.05
N HIS A 461 -21.71 1.32 -22.32
CA HIS A 461 -22.10 -0.08 -22.15
C HIS A 461 -22.69 -0.72 -23.42
N ALA A 462 -23.32 0.04 -24.27
CA ALA A 462 -23.81 -0.45 -25.57
C ALA A 462 -22.65 -0.76 -26.54
N ARG A 463 -21.59 0.06 -26.53
CA ARG A 463 -20.40 -0.11 -27.38
C ARG A 463 -19.40 -1.13 -26.82
N LEU A 464 -19.36 -1.29 -25.49
CA LEU A 464 -18.48 -2.21 -24.77
C LEU A 464 -19.29 -3.12 -23.84
N PRO A 465 -20.24 -3.93 -24.35
CA PRO A 465 -21.07 -4.81 -23.53
C PRO A 465 -20.25 -5.82 -22.74
N VAL A 466 -19.09 -6.25 -23.23
CA VAL A 466 -18.16 -7.16 -22.53
C VAL A 466 -17.82 -6.68 -21.12
N ILE A 467 -17.71 -5.37 -20.90
CA ILE A 467 -17.43 -4.80 -19.57
C ILE A 467 -18.59 -5.12 -18.61
N LYS A 468 -19.82 -4.80 -19.02
CA LYS A 468 -21.02 -5.05 -18.22
C LYS A 468 -21.24 -6.54 -17.97
N ASP A 469 -21.09 -7.37 -19.01
CA ASP A 469 -21.28 -8.82 -18.96
C ASP A 469 -20.29 -9.45 -17.98
N THR A 470 -19.01 -9.04 -18.05
CA THR A 470 -17.97 -9.52 -17.15
C THR A 470 -18.22 -9.12 -15.70
N MET A 471 -18.56 -7.85 -15.45
CA MET A 471 -18.90 -7.37 -14.11
C MET A 471 -20.10 -8.13 -13.52
N GLN A 472 -21.16 -8.33 -14.32
CA GLN A 472 -22.34 -9.06 -13.88
C GLN A 472 -22.04 -10.53 -13.60
N HIS A 473 -21.20 -11.16 -14.43
CA HIS A 473 -20.76 -12.53 -14.22
C HIS A 473 -20.01 -12.69 -12.90
N ILE A 474 -19.01 -11.83 -12.64
CA ILE A 474 -18.22 -11.84 -11.40
C ILE A 474 -19.13 -11.67 -10.18
N GLN A 475 -20.07 -10.72 -10.24
CA GLN A 475 -21.03 -10.47 -9.16
C GLN A 475 -21.95 -11.68 -8.93
N ASN A 476 -22.43 -12.32 -9.99
CA ASN A 476 -23.26 -13.51 -9.90
C ASN A 476 -22.51 -14.70 -9.29
N VAL A 477 -21.25 -14.92 -9.69
CA VAL A 477 -20.39 -15.95 -9.09
C VAL A 477 -20.22 -15.69 -7.60
N ALA A 478 -19.87 -14.44 -7.21
CA ALA A 478 -19.73 -14.07 -5.79
C ALA A 478 -21.05 -14.19 -5.00
N LYS A 479 -22.19 -13.90 -5.62
CA LYS A 479 -23.51 -14.05 -5.01
C LYS A 479 -23.85 -15.52 -4.74
N MET A 480 -23.52 -16.41 -5.68
CA MET A 480 -23.85 -17.83 -5.60
C MET A 480 -22.98 -18.59 -4.61
N GLN A 481 -21.65 -18.41 -4.68
CA GLN A 481 -20.70 -19.21 -3.88
C GLN A 481 -20.06 -18.44 -2.71
N GLY A 482 -20.31 -17.13 -2.61
CA GLY A 482 -19.81 -16.28 -1.51
C GLY A 482 -18.43 -15.68 -1.73
N TYR A 483 -17.73 -16.01 -2.83
CA TYR A 483 -16.38 -15.52 -3.14
C TYR A 483 -16.10 -15.55 -4.64
N VAL A 484 -14.99 -14.94 -5.06
CA VAL A 484 -14.32 -15.14 -6.34
C VAL A 484 -12.89 -15.57 -6.10
N ILE A 485 -12.27 -16.21 -7.08
CA ILE A 485 -10.90 -16.74 -6.97
C ILE A 485 -9.99 -15.93 -7.87
N GLY A 486 -8.93 -15.36 -7.31
CA GLY A 486 -7.87 -14.66 -8.03
C GLY A 486 -7.01 -15.61 -8.88
N LEU A 487 -6.17 -15.04 -9.73
CA LEU A 487 -5.36 -15.78 -10.70
C LEU A 487 -4.40 -16.79 -10.04
N GLY A 488 -3.82 -16.43 -8.89
CA GLY A 488 -2.93 -17.27 -8.10
C GLY A 488 -3.64 -18.22 -7.14
N GLY A 489 -4.98 -18.13 -7.03
CA GLY A 489 -5.76 -19.01 -6.16
C GLY A 489 -6.25 -18.40 -4.84
N ARG A 490 -5.95 -17.13 -4.58
CA ARG A 490 -6.49 -16.43 -3.41
C ARG A 490 -7.99 -16.21 -3.55
N TRP A 491 -8.74 -16.46 -2.47
CA TRP A 491 -10.17 -16.19 -2.45
C TRP A 491 -10.44 -14.75 -2.01
N HIS A 492 -11.34 -14.10 -2.73
CA HIS A 492 -11.90 -12.80 -2.35
C HIS A 492 -13.37 -12.99 -2.03
N ARG A 493 -13.71 -12.93 -0.74
CA ARG A 493 -15.08 -13.16 -0.27
C ARG A 493 -15.93 -11.94 -0.48
N LYS A 494 -17.21 -12.16 -0.69
CA LYS A 494 -18.17 -11.05 -0.77
C LYS A 494 -18.18 -10.27 0.54
N PRO A 495 -18.29 -8.92 0.48
CA PRO A 495 -18.39 -8.10 1.66
C PRO A 495 -19.56 -8.52 2.56
N ARG A 496 -19.40 -8.34 3.87
CA ARG A 496 -20.49 -8.52 4.81
C ARG A 496 -21.58 -7.50 4.52
N VAL A 497 -22.85 -7.94 4.50
CA VAL A 497 -24.00 -7.07 4.29
C VAL A 497 -24.08 -6.06 5.43
N LYS A 498 -24.29 -4.79 5.09
CA LYS A 498 -24.48 -3.72 6.08
C LYS A 498 -25.81 -3.04 5.89
N TYR A 499 -26.49 -2.75 6.99
CA TYR A 499 -27.68 -1.91 6.99
C TYR A 499 -27.25 -0.45 6.81
N ASP A 500 -27.88 0.23 5.86
CA ASP A 500 -27.71 1.67 5.63
C ASP A 500 -28.84 2.44 6.29
N PRO A 501 -28.59 3.15 7.41
CA PRO A 501 -29.64 3.89 8.12
C PRO A 501 -30.23 5.04 7.28
N ALA A 502 -29.48 5.59 6.33
CA ALA A 502 -29.93 6.72 5.51
C ALA A 502 -30.95 6.30 4.45
N THR A 503 -30.82 5.08 3.92
CA THR A 503 -31.70 4.56 2.88
C THR A 503 -32.69 3.51 3.40
N GLY A 504 -32.53 3.01 4.62
CA GLY A 504 -33.34 1.92 5.20
C GLY A 504 -33.11 0.56 4.52
N LYS A 505 -32.05 0.39 3.73
CA LYS A 505 -31.80 -0.80 2.91
C LYS A 505 -30.57 -1.58 3.38
N LEU A 506 -30.58 -2.88 3.12
CA LEU A 506 -29.39 -3.72 3.23
C LEU A 506 -28.55 -3.55 1.96
N ASN A 507 -27.27 -3.24 2.14
CA ASN A 507 -26.30 -3.16 1.05
C ASN A 507 -25.35 -4.36 1.11
N ASP A 508 -25.33 -5.17 0.05
CA ASP A 508 -24.48 -6.35 -0.08
C ASP A 508 -23.11 -6.07 -0.72
N PHE A 509 -22.90 -4.84 -1.21
CA PHE A 509 -21.64 -4.38 -1.82
C PHE A 509 -21.08 -5.29 -2.93
N LEU A 510 -21.90 -6.10 -3.61
CA LEU A 510 -21.46 -7.02 -4.66
C LEU A 510 -20.71 -6.31 -5.80
N TYR A 511 -21.00 -5.03 -6.06
CA TYR A 511 -20.29 -4.24 -7.05
C TYR A 511 -18.77 -4.14 -6.80
N LYS A 512 -18.31 -4.36 -5.55
CA LYS A 512 -16.89 -4.35 -5.19
C LYS A 512 -16.14 -5.61 -5.66
N MET A 513 -16.86 -6.68 -5.99
CA MET A 513 -16.24 -7.97 -6.30
C MET A 513 -15.38 -7.94 -7.56
N THR A 514 -15.76 -7.13 -8.56
CA THR A 514 -14.93 -6.91 -9.75
C THR A 514 -13.59 -6.28 -9.37
N ASN A 515 -13.62 -5.23 -8.54
CA ASN A 515 -12.40 -4.60 -8.03
C ASN A 515 -11.54 -5.60 -7.24
N TYR A 516 -12.13 -6.38 -6.34
CA TYR A 516 -11.40 -7.36 -5.53
C TYR A 516 -10.73 -8.43 -6.39
N LEU A 517 -11.42 -8.94 -7.41
CA LEU A 517 -10.86 -9.91 -8.34
C LEU A 517 -9.71 -9.32 -9.16
N ILE A 518 -9.91 -8.17 -9.79
CA ILE A 518 -8.91 -7.56 -10.67
C ILE A 518 -7.68 -7.08 -9.87
N GLN A 519 -7.88 -6.31 -8.80
CA GLN A 519 -6.76 -5.83 -7.99
C GLN A 519 -6.07 -6.94 -7.20
N GLY A 520 -6.82 -7.95 -6.76
CA GLY A 520 -6.26 -9.12 -6.10
C GLY A 520 -5.38 -9.92 -7.04
N SER A 521 -5.87 -10.20 -8.25
CA SER A 521 -5.07 -10.89 -9.26
C SER A 521 -3.84 -10.07 -9.68
N ALA A 522 -3.93 -8.73 -9.75
CA ALA A 522 -2.78 -7.88 -10.01
C ALA A 522 -1.71 -8.01 -8.90
N ALA A 523 -2.14 -8.04 -7.63
CA ALA A 523 -1.24 -8.28 -6.51
C ALA A 523 -0.58 -9.67 -6.56
N GLU A 524 -1.35 -10.70 -6.95
CA GLU A 524 -0.81 -12.05 -7.13
C GLU A 524 0.20 -12.11 -8.28
N VAL A 525 -0.03 -11.42 -9.41
CA VAL A 525 0.92 -11.34 -10.55
C VAL A 525 2.23 -10.71 -10.11
N LEU A 526 2.18 -9.56 -9.42
CA LEU A 526 3.37 -8.88 -8.90
C LEU A 526 4.15 -9.79 -7.93
N LYS A 527 3.46 -10.35 -6.94
CA LYS A 527 4.08 -11.19 -5.91
C LYS A 527 4.69 -12.46 -6.49
N ASN A 528 4.02 -13.08 -7.47
CA ASN A 528 4.56 -14.22 -8.18
C ASN A 528 5.81 -13.84 -9.00
N GLY A 529 5.81 -12.69 -9.67
CA GLY A 529 6.99 -12.15 -10.36
C GLY A 529 8.16 -11.94 -9.39
N MET A 530 7.92 -11.34 -8.22
CA MET A 530 8.94 -11.18 -7.17
C MET A 530 9.45 -12.53 -6.63
N TYR A 531 8.55 -13.48 -6.43
CA TYR A 531 8.90 -14.83 -5.95
C TYR A 531 9.76 -15.60 -6.95
N GLU A 532 9.39 -15.59 -8.23
CA GLU A 532 10.19 -16.25 -9.27
C GLU A 532 11.55 -15.55 -9.47
N ALA A 533 11.63 -14.21 -9.39
CA ALA A 533 12.86 -13.46 -9.42
C ALA A 533 13.78 -13.78 -8.22
N LEU A 534 13.18 -13.96 -7.04
CA LEU A 534 13.91 -14.39 -5.85
C LEU A 534 14.52 -15.79 -6.04
N LYS A 535 13.74 -16.74 -6.56
CA LYS A 535 14.18 -18.11 -6.86
C LYS A 535 15.28 -18.15 -7.92
N ALA A 536 15.19 -17.31 -8.94
CA ALA A 536 16.20 -17.18 -9.99
C ALA A 536 17.50 -16.51 -9.51
N GLY A 537 17.52 -15.96 -8.30
CA GLY A 537 18.67 -15.28 -7.74
C GLY A 537 18.89 -13.86 -8.28
N VAL A 538 17.92 -13.29 -8.98
CA VAL A 538 18.00 -11.93 -9.56
C VAL A 538 18.31 -10.89 -8.49
N PHE A 539 17.74 -11.03 -7.30
CA PHE A 539 17.98 -10.13 -6.16
C PHE A 539 19.32 -10.36 -5.42
N ASN A 540 20.16 -11.28 -5.90
CA ASN A 540 21.57 -11.36 -5.49
C ASN A 540 22.42 -10.32 -6.21
N VAL A 541 21.97 -9.85 -7.38
CA VAL A 541 22.62 -8.84 -8.22
C VAL A 541 21.92 -7.49 -8.09
N LEU A 542 20.61 -7.46 -8.27
CA LEU A 542 19.79 -6.25 -8.10
C LEU A 542 19.47 -6.03 -6.63
N THR A 543 19.58 -4.79 -6.17
CA THR A 543 19.15 -4.43 -4.81
C THR A 543 17.73 -3.92 -4.81
N PRO A 544 16.75 -4.67 -4.27
CA PRO A 544 15.36 -4.23 -4.22
C PRO A 544 15.16 -3.19 -3.10
N HIS A 545 14.45 -2.09 -3.40
CA HIS A 545 14.18 -1.01 -2.47
C HIS A 545 12.71 -0.84 -2.14
N LEU A 546 11.87 -0.76 -3.17
CA LEU A 546 10.45 -0.39 -3.04
C LEU A 546 9.57 -1.28 -3.91
N THR A 547 8.33 -1.44 -3.47
CA THR A 547 7.23 -1.85 -4.34
C THR A 547 6.12 -0.78 -4.27
N VAL A 548 5.69 -0.28 -5.41
CA VAL A 548 4.73 0.83 -5.51
C VAL A 548 3.60 0.43 -6.44
N HIS A 549 2.46 0.06 -5.87
CA HIS A 549 1.32 -0.50 -6.62
C HIS A 549 1.71 -1.79 -7.35
N ASP A 550 1.97 -1.70 -8.65
CA ASP A 550 2.30 -2.82 -9.54
C ASP A 550 3.77 -2.70 -10.04
N GLU A 551 4.58 -1.84 -9.41
CA GLU A 551 5.98 -1.52 -9.73
C GLU A 551 6.95 -2.12 -8.72
N ILE A 552 8.10 -2.58 -9.19
CA ILE A 552 9.27 -2.96 -8.37
C ILE A 552 10.39 -1.98 -8.67
N VAL A 553 10.95 -1.33 -7.62
CA VAL A 553 12.06 -0.39 -7.74
C VAL A 553 13.31 -1.02 -7.17
N VAL A 554 14.37 -1.05 -7.98
CA VAL A 554 15.67 -1.69 -7.65
C VAL A 554 16.85 -0.78 -7.99
N SER A 555 18.00 -1.02 -7.37
CA SER A 555 19.28 -0.56 -7.89
C SER A 555 19.85 -1.59 -8.83
N ILE A 556 20.26 -1.15 -10.01
CA ILE A 556 20.87 -1.96 -11.07
C ILE A 556 22.36 -1.58 -11.14
N PRO A 557 23.30 -2.49 -10.83
CA PRO A 557 24.73 -2.24 -11.06
C PRO A 557 24.98 -1.77 -12.49
N TYR A 558 25.76 -0.67 -12.65
CA TYR A 558 26.02 -0.08 -13.96
C TYR A 558 27.12 -0.87 -14.70
N ASN A 559 26.81 -2.13 -15.00
CA ASN A 559 27.69 -3.10 -15.67
C ASN A 559 26.86 -4.18 -16.39
N LYS A 560 27.55 -5.10 -17.05
CA LYS A 560 26.92 -6.17 -17.83
C LYS A 560 26.06 -7.10 -16.95
N GLU A 561 26.55 -7.52 -15.79
CA GLU A 561 25.82 -8.42 -14.88
C GLU A 561 24.51 -7.78 -14.36
N GLY A 562 24.58 -6.50 -13.96
CA GLY A 562 23.39 -5.74 -13.55
C GLY A 562 22.39 -5.59 -14.68
N THR A 563 22.83 -5.34 -15.91
CA THR A 563 21.95 -5.24 -17.08
C THR A 563 21.26 -6.56 -17.39
N GLU A 564 22.01 -7.68 -17.38
CA GLU A 564 21.46 -9.02 -17.61
C GLU A 564 20.42 -9.38 -16.55
N ALA A 565 20.72 -9.12 -15.28
CA ALA A 565 19.77 -9.35 -14.17
C ALA A 565 18.51 -8.48 -14.29
N ALA A 566 18.62 -7.23 -14.73
CA ALA A 566 17.50 -6.34 -14.98
C ALA A 566 16.59 -6.82 -16.13
N MET A 567 17.20 -7.29 -17.22
CA MET A 567 16.48 -7.91 -18.34
C MET A 567 15.80 -9.22 -17.91
N GLU A 568 16.43 -10.02 -17.07
CA GLU A 568 15.87 -11.23 -16.50
C GLU A 568 14.67 -10.92 -15.60
N LEU A 569 14.76 -9.90 -14.72
CA LEU A 569 13.64 -9.44 -13.91
C LEU A 569 12.43 -9.08 -14.79
N GLN A 570 12.64 -8.28 -15.84
CA GLN A 570 11.59 -7.91 -16.79
C GLN A 570 10.98 -9.13 -17.49
N SER A 571 11.81 -10.07 -17.91
CA SER A 571 11.37 -11.32 -18.52
C SER A 571 10.53 -12.16 -17.57
N ILE A 572 10.94 -12.32 -16.32
CA ILE A 572 10.20 -13.05 -15.28
C ILE A 572 8.85 -12.38 -15.02
N MET A 573 8.81 -11.04 -14.88
CA MET A 573 7.55 -10.31 -14.71
C MET A 573 6.61 -10.55 -15.89
N ASN A 574 7.09 -10.45 -17.13
CA ASN A 574 6.29 -10.67 -18.34
C ASN A 574 5.75 -12.11 -18.44
N ASN A 575 6.43 -13.07 -17.84
CA ASN A 575 6.03 -14.49 -17.84
C ASN A 575 5.27 -14.92 -16.58
N SER A 576 5.02 -14.03 -15.64
CA SER A 576 4.24 -14.34 -14.43
C SER A 576 2.86 -14.89 -14.81
N PHE A 577 2.55 -16.09 -14.35
CA PHE A 577 1.31 -16.84 -14.66
C PHE A 577 1.00 -17.01 -16.15
N LYS A 578 1.98 -17.02 -17.05
CA LYS A 578 1.75 -17.11 -18.50
C LYS A 578 0.88 -18.33 -18.90
N ASP A 579 1.02 -19.46 -18.19
CA ASP A 579 0.29 -20.70 -18.48
C ASP A 579 -1.18 -20.65 -18.02
N ARG A 580 -1.57 -19.65 -17.22
CA ARG A 580 -2.94 -19.43 -16.73
C ARG A 580 -3.63 -18.27 -17.42
N LEU A 581 -2.85 -17.33 -17.97
CA LEU A 581 -3.37 -16.12 -18.59
C LEU A 581 -3.82 -16.35 -20.02
N LEU A 582 -4.95 -15.77 -20.39
CA LEU A 582 -5.46 -15.72 -21.75
C LEU A 582 -4.92 -14.53 -22.56
N VAL A 583 -4.22 -13.63 -21.90
CA VAL A 583 -3.56 -12.44 -22.46
C VAL A 583 -2.17 -12.30 -21.83
N PRO A 584 -1.15 -11.85 -22.57
CA PRO A 584 0.21 -11.71 -22.05
C PRO A 584 0.29 -10.51 -21.10
N MET A 585 1.04 -10.67 -19.99
CA MET A 585 1.47 -9.54 -19.17
C MET A 585 2.62 -8.82 -19.87
N LYS A 586 2.69 -7.51 -19.66
CA LYS A 586 3.78 -6.66 -20.16
C LYS A 586 4.25 -5.76 -19.04
N SER A 587 5.57 -5.74 -18.80
CA SER A 587 6.21 -4.76 -17.93
C SER A 587 7.09 -3.82 -18.74
N CYS A 588 7.18 -2.57 -18.31
CA CYS A 588 8.13 -1.58 -18.80
C CYS A 588 9.24 -1.44 -17.78
N ALA A 589 10.48 -1.28 -18.25
CA ALA A 589 11.61 -0.91 -17.42
C ALA A 589 11.97 0.54 -17.70
N GLU A 590 11.89 1.38 -16.67
CA GLU A 590 12.41 2.76 -16.69
C GLU A 590 13.71 2.77 -15.90
N VAL A 591 14.81 3.27 -16.49
CA VAL A 591 16.14 3.29 -15.88
C VAL A 591 16.66 4.71 -15.84
N GLY A 592 17.28 5.11 -14.73
CA GLY A 592 17.79 6.47 -14.59
C GLY A 592 18.69 6.66 -13.35
N PRO A 593 19.22 7.88 -13.17
CA PRO A 593 20.12 8.20 -12.06
C PRO A 593 19.39 8.29 -10.69
N ASN A 594 18.07 8.39 -10.69
CA ASN A 594 17.22 8.45 -9.50
C ASN A 594 15.77 8.08 -9.86
N TRP A 595 14.89 7.96 -8.88
CA TRP A 595 13.50 7.53 -9.08
C TRP A 595 12.60 8.56 -9.77
N GLY A 596 13.06 9.79 -9.99
CA GLY A 596 12.30 10.88 -10.64
C GLY A 596 12.66 11.14 -12.10
N TYR A 597 13.87 10.77 -12.52
CA TYR A 597 14.39 11.06 -13.85
C TYR A 597 14.83 9.78 -14.56
N TRP A 598 14.14 9.48 -15.65
CA TRP A 598 14.35 8.31 -16.49
C TRP A 598 15.05 8.69 -17.77
N SER A 599 15.82 7.78 -18.36
CA SER A 599 16.54 7.98 -19.59
C SER A 599 16.56 6.71 -20.44
N ASP A 600 15.84 6.74 -21.54
CA ASP A 600 15.82 5.65 -22.50
C ASP A 600 17.23 5.42 -23.08
N ASP A 601 18.00 6.49 -23.29
CA ASP A 601 19.39 6.40 -23.79
C ASP A 601 20.28 5.59 -22.85
N ILE A 602 20.17 5.82 -21.53
CA ILE A 602 20.95 5.06 -20.53
C ILE A 602 20.59 3.58 -20.61
N TRP A 603 19.31 3.27 -20.68
CA TRP A 603 18.86 1.87 -20.72
C TRP A 603 19.27 1.17 -22.01
N GLU A 604 19.17 1.84 -23.15
CA GLU A 604 19.62 1.30 -24.43
C GLU A 604 21.15 1.13 -24.48
N GLU A 605 21.94 2.09 -23.98
CA GLU A 605 23.40 1.98 -23.84
C GLU A 605 23.78 0.77 -22.99
N MET A 606 23.14 0.58 -21.82
CA MET A 606 23.38 -0.57 -20.95
C MET A 606 23.11 -1.90 -21.67
N LYS A 607 21.99 -2.01 -22.38
CA LYS A 607 21.64 -3.21 -23.17
C LYS A 607 22.64 -3.50 -24.30
N GLN A 608 23.30 -2.48 -24.83
CA GLN A 608 24.38 -2.62 -25.83
C GLN A 608 25.76 -2.88 -25.19
N GLY A 609 25.86 -2.94 -23.87
CA GLY A 609 27.11 -3.13 -23.15
C GLY A 609 27.97 -1.87 -23.08
N ILE A 610 27.35 -0.69 -23.21
CA ILE A 610 28.05 0.60 -23.16
C ILE A 610 27.88 1.20 -21.76
N TYR A 611 28.98 1.39 -21.04
CA TYR A 611 29.01 1.89 -19.65
C TYR A 611 29.98 3.08 -19.55
N THR A 612 29.71 4.15 -20.30
CA THR A 612 30.64 5.28 -20.49
C THR A 612 30.43 6.44 -19.52
N ARG A 613 29.34 6.46 -18.75
CA ARG A 613 29.03 7.54 -17.82
C ARG A 613 29.81 7.33 -16.51
N GLY A 614 31.06 7.82 -16.47
CA GLY A 614 31.88 7.80 -15.28
C GLY A 614 31.33 8.75 -14.20
N GLY A 615 31.36 8.32 -12.92
CA GLY A 615 30.96 9.14 -11.77
C GLY A 615 29.50 8.97 -11.28
N ILE A 616 28.90 7.84 -11.55
CA ILE A 616 27.59 7.46 -10.99
C ILE A 616 27.77 6.79 -9.63
#